data_e24d52f19150157473d264cd9936e19b
#
_entry.id   e24d52f19150157473d264cd9936e19b
#
_cell.length_a   1.000
_cell.length_b   1.000
_cell.length_c   1.000
_cell.angle_alpha   90.00
_cell.angle_beta   90.00
_cell.angle_gamma   90.00
#
_symmetry.space_group_name_H-M   'P 1'
#
loop_
_entity.id
_entity.type
_entity.pdbx_description
1 polymer ?
#
loop_
_entity_poly.entity_id
_entity_poly.type
_entity_poly.pdbx_seq_one_letter_code
_entity_poly.pdbx_strand_id
1 'polypeptide(L)'
;MKKFFTLVFATLMANSMMAQMHGTLNFAGASTAHVLTTDVKTASDTVKFEMTSASTGNITLPKITKDNLVIPSFTIKNVAFTMGANHVITMADQTFASQVTVNGEEKNITGTSFTGTYNMADNSLTLKAVFMYGAMPFAMTYDIRGYYVKSVTNAITVTVGGAFNYTNPNVTYKVRKYMEEDVQKVDVEIPTYTLDNTVMGNLTLGTYTLKGLTYDQEKGGFYRDYKNDGLTFHFTAEKDGKKTMDGEYAFNAAKDNNILVKYNGNNVENIVNTFQMGAMPFAIVTMFDKQNTGIATVKNDKNTNGKIYNLNGQVVDENYKGVVIVNGKKIIKR
;
A
#
# COMPACT_ATOMS: atom_id res chain seq x y z
N MET A 1 -32.45 -26.33 -15.26
CA MET A 1 -31.12 -26.68 -14.70
C MET A 1 -30.05 -25.61 -14.95
N LYS A 2 -29.86 -25.04 -16.16
CA LYS A 2 -28.82 -24.02 -16.43
C LYS A 2 -28.96 -22.73 -15.57
N LYS A 3 -30.16 -22.23 -15.29
CA LYS A 3 -30.37 -21.05 -14.47
C LYS A 3 -30.07 -21.21 -12.99
N PHE A 4 -30.21 -22.44 -12.47
CA PHE A 4 -29.89 -22.77 -11.06
C PHE A 4 -28.39 -22.84 -10.83
N PHE A 5 -27.63 -23.40 -11.79
CA PHE A 5 -26.18 -23.42 -11.73
C PHE A 5 -25.56 -22.03 -11.80
N THR A 6 -26.13 -21.13 -12.61
CA THR A 6 -25.64 -19.72 -12.72
C THR A 6 -25.84 -18.96 -11.42
N LEU A 7 -26.95 -19.18 -10.71
CA LEU A 7 -27.24 -18.51 -9.44
C LEU A 7 -26.31 -19.03 -8.31
N VAL A 8 -26.08 -20.34 -8.26
CA VAL A 8 -25.16 -20.95 -7.27
C VAL A 8 -23.71 -20.55 -7.52
N PHE A 9 -23.28 -20.41 -8.77
CA PHE A 9 -21.94 -19.95 -9.12
C PHE A 9 -21.75 -18.45 -8.79
N ALA A 10 -22.77 -17.61 -9.02
CA ALA A 10 -22.74 -16.19 -8.67
C ALA A 10 -22.68 -15.99 -7.14
N THR A 11 -23.40 -16.79 -6.36
CA THR A 11 -23.34 -16.73 -4.89
C THR A 11 -22.01 -17.25 -4.32
N LEU A 12 -21.40 -18.31 -4.92
CA LEU A 12 -20.08 -18.78 -4.51
C LEU A 12 -18.98 -17.76 -4.83
N MET A 13 -19.02 -17.10 -5.99
CA MET A 13 -18.06 -16.08 -6.37
C MET A 13 -18.23 -14.81 -5.51
N ALA A 14 -19.45 -14.41 -5.18
CA ALA A 14 -19.70 -13.31 -4.26
C ALA A 14 -19.13 -13.60 -2.86
N ASN A 15 -19.33 -14.79 -2.32
CA ASN A 15 -18.80 -15.19 -1.02
C ASN A 15 -17.27 -15.30 -0.99
N SER A 16 -16.61 -15.73 -2.06
CA SER A 16 -15.14 -15.78 -2.13
C SER A 16 -14.53 -14.39 -2.24
N MET A 17 -15.17 -13.44 -2.94
CA MET A 17 -14.77 -12.05 -2.98
C MET A 17 -14.98 -11.35 -1.64
N MET A 18 -16.08 -11.62 -0.97
CA MET A 18 -16.38 -11.07 0.36
C MET A 18 -15.35 -11.52 1.40
N ALA A 19 -14.84 -12.77 1.33
CA ALA A 19 -13.78 -13.25 2.22
C ALA A 19 -12.44 -12.54 2.00
N GLN A 20 -12.19 -11.99 0.80
CA GLN A 20 -10.99 -11.18 0.51
C GLN A 20 -11.13 -9.71 0.86
N MET A 21 -12.36 -9.21 1.07
CA MET A 21 -12.64 -7.79 1.34
C MET A 21 -12.92 -7.48 2.82
N HIS A 22 -12.64 -8.41 3.73
CA HIS A 22 -12.66 -8.12 5.16
C HIS A 22 -11.53 -7.14 5.50
N GLY A 23 -11.92 -5.90 5.78
CA GLY A 23 -10.99 -4.85 6.18
C GLY A 23 -11.41 -3.47 5.66
N THR A 24 -10.66 -2.49 6.07
CA THR A 24 -10.84 -1.11 5.61
C THR A 24 -10.04 -0.88 4.34
N LEU A 25 -10.73 -0.48 3.27
CA LEU A 25 -10.13 -0.04 2.03
C LEU A 25 -9.90 1.48 2.11
N ASN A 26 -8.69 1.94 1.82
CA ASN A 26 -8.36 3.36 1.76
C ASN A 26 -8.25 3.79 0.30
N PHE A 27 -8.98 4.85 -0.06
CA PHE A 27 -8.97 5.43 -1.40
C PHE A 27 -8.42 6.84 -1.32
N ALA A 28 -7.34 7.12 -2.01
CA ALA A 28 -6.73 8.44 -2.06
C ALA A 28 -6.91 9.09 -3.43
N GLY A 29 -7.27 10.36 -3.46
CA GLY A 29 -7.45 11.11 -4.69
C GLY A 29 -7.82 12.57 -4.49
N ALA A 30 -8.02 13.27 -5.61
CA ALA A 30 -8.44 14.65 -5.58
C ALA A 30 -9.89 14.76 -5.13
N SER A 31 -10.15 15.72 -4.24
CA SER A 31 -11.47 16.02 -3.71
C SER A 31 -11.81 17.50 -3.87
N THR A 32 -13.10 17.78 -3.84
CA THR A 32 -13.64 19.14 -3.80
C THR A 32 -14.74 19.21 -2.74
N ALA A 33 -14.57 20.09 -1.76
CA ALA A 33 -15.65 20.46 -0.86
C ALA A 33 -16.23 21.81 -1.28
N HIS A 34 -17.49 21.80 -1.72
CA HIS A 34 -18.21 23.00 -2.12
C HIS A 34 -18.97 23.56 -0.90
N VAL A 35 -18.53 24.73 -0.43
CA VAL A 35 -19.09 25.41 0.76
C VAL A 35 -19.60 26.77 0.33
N LEU A 36 -20.94 26.95 0.32
CA LEU A 36 -21.60 28.14 -0.22
C LEU A 36 -21.24 28.34 -1.71
N THR A 37 -20.43 29.36 -2.00
CA THR A 37 -20.01 29.75 -3.35
C THR A 37 -18.54 29.44 -3.62
N THR A 38 -17.88 28.69 -2.73
CA THR A 38 -16.43 28.47 -2.78
C THR A 38 -16.10 26.98 -2.81
N ASP A 39 -15.18 26.62 -3.68
CA ASP A 39 -14.58 25.29 -3.75
C ASP A 39 -13.30 25.21 -2.92
N VAL A 40 -13.24 24.25 -2.03
CA VAL A 40 -12.01 23.83 -1.35
C VAL A 40 -11.51 22.58 -2.05
N LYS A 41 -10.45 22.72 -2.83
CA LYS A 41 -9.84 21.61 -3.58
C LYS A 41 -8.66 21.05 -2.80
N THR A 42 -8.63 19.72 -2.65
CA THR A 42 -7.53 18.99 -2.02
C THR A 42 -6.96 18.00 -3.03
N ALA A 43 -5.66 18.06 -3.26
CA ALA A 43 -5.01 17.22 -4.27
C ALA A 43 -4.97 15.73 -3.90
N SER A 44 -5.00 15.42 -2.59
CA SER A 44 -4.95 14.03 -2.12
C SER A 44 -5.63 13.90 -0.76
N ASP A 45 -6.93 13.67 -0.79
CA ASP A 45 -7.71 13.26 0.39
C ASP A 45 -7.77 11.73 0.46
N THR A 46 -8.08 11.21 1.65
CA THR A 46 -8.26 9.78 1.86
C THR A 46 -9.65 9.50 2.42
N VAL A 47 -10.42 8.72 1.68
CA VAL A 47 -11.70 8.14 2.13
C VAL A 47 -11.49 6.68 2.50
N LYS A 48 -12.15 6.24 3.60
CA LYS A 48 -12.13 4.84 4.02
C LYS A 48 -13.48 4.21 3.70
N PHE A 49 -13.46 3.02 3.14
CA PHE A 49 -14.63 2.18 2.95
C PHE A 49 -14.43 0.86 3.67
N GLU A 50 -15.31 0.55 4.60
CA GLU A 50 -15.33 -0.68 5.37
C GLU A 50 -16.62 -1.42 5.09
N MET A 51 -16.54 -2.60 4.49
CA MET A 51 -17.70 -3.45 4.26
C MET A 51 -18.10 -4.12 5.57
N THR A 52 -19.33 -3.88 6.04
CA THR A 52 -19.87 -4.44 7.28
C THR A 52 -20.77 -5.65 7.02
N SER A 53 -21.32 -5.77 5.81
CA SER A 53 -22.10 -6.91 5.33
C SER A 53 -22.00 -7.07 3.82
N ALA A 54 -22.75 -8.00 3.24
CA ALA A 54 -22.83 -8.21 1.78
C ALA A 54 -23.46 -7.02 1.02
N SER A 55 -24.17 -6.14 1.72
CA SER A 55 -24.95 -5.04 1.12
C SER A 55 -24.84 -3.72 1.88
N THR A 56 -24.05 -3.65 2.94
CA THR A 56 -23.84 -2.42 3.73
C THR A 56 -22.39 -2.22 4.08
N GLY A 57 -22.00 -0.98 4.24
CA GLY A 57 -20.65 -0.59 4.65
C GLY A 57 -20.63 0.75 5.38
N ASN A 58 -19.48 1.09 5.93
CA ASN A 58 -19.20 2.38 6.52
C ASN A 58 -18.29 3.18 5.60
N ILE A 59 -18.58 4.46 5.42
CA ILE A 59 -17.73 5.39 4.68
C ILE A 59 -17.23 6.46 5.63
N THR A 60 -15.91 6.59 5.77
CA THR A 60 -15.31 7.67 6.56
C THR A 60 -14.77 8.74 5.61
N LEU A 61 -15.34 9.94 5.71
CA LEU A 61 -14.86 11.13 5.00
C LEU A 61 -13.73 11.81 5.78
N PRO A 62 -12.78 12.45 5.09
CA PRO A 62 -11.67 13.16 5.73
C PRO A 62 -12.16 14.44 6.44
N LYS A 63 -11.26 15.07 7.18
CA LYS A 63 -11.46 16.40 7.73
C LYS A 63 -11.56 17.43 6.60
N ILE A 64 -12.56 18.31 6.67
CA ILE A 64 -12.71 19.44 5.75
C ILE A 64 -12.39 20.73 6.52
N THR A 65 -11.52 21.55 5.96
CA THR A 65 -11.12 22.84 6.56
C THR A 65 -11.24 23.95 5.54
N LYS A 66 -12.02 25.00 5.88
CA LYS A 66 -12.13 26.20 5.10
C LYS A 66 -12.18 27.42 6.04
N ASP A 67 -11.18 28.28 5.96
CA ASP A 67 -11.05 29.42 6.85
C ASP A 67 -11.18 28.99 8.34
N ASN A 68 -12.18 29.53 9.05
CA ASN A 68 -12.48 29.16 10.42
C ASN A 68 -13.45 27.95 10.55
N LEU A 69 -13.96 27.43 9.43
CA LEU A 69 -14.81 26.25 9.44
C LEU A 69 -13.95 25.00 9.44
N VAL A 70 -14.10 24.21 10.49
CA VAL A 70 -13.44 22.91 10.60
C VAL A 70 -14.50 21.85 10.84
N ILE A 71 -14.65 20.93 9.88
CA ILE A 71 -15.48 19.73 10.03
C ILE A 71 -14.54 18.57 10.25
N PRO A 72 -14.53 17.93 11.43
CA PRO A 72 -13.71 16.76 11.66
C PRO A 72 -14.04 15.62 10.70
N SER A 73 -13.13 14.66 10.55
CA SER A 73 -13.43 13.39 9.90
C SER A 73 -14.63 12.73 10.57
N PHE A 74 -15.56 12.20 9.78
CA PHE A 74 -16.74 11.52 10.27
C PHE A 74 -17.09 10.29 9.44
N THR A 75 -17.87 9.38 10.05
CA THR A 75 -18.25 8.12 9.40
C THR A 75 -19.75 8.10 9.12
N ILE A 76 -20.09 7.87 7.86
CA ILE A 76 -21.44 7.52 7.40
C ILE A 76 -21.59 6.02 7.60
N LYS A 77 -22.45 5.61 8.53
CA LYS A 77 -22.66 4.20 8.87
C LYS A 77 -23.77 3.59 8.04
N ASN A 78 -23.66 2.26 7.82
CA ASN A 78 -24.70 1.45 7.16
C ASN A 78 -25.08 1.96 5.77
N VAL A 79 -24.13 2.49 5.02
CA VAL A 79 -24.33 2.84 3.60
C VAL A 79 -24.74 1.59 2.83
N ALA A 80 -25.94 1.60 2.26
CA ALA A 80 -26.45 0.51 1.45
C ALA A 80 -25.77 0.52 0.08
N PHE A 81 -25.41 -0.65 -0.43
CA PHE A 81 -24.84 -0.81 -1.77
C PHE A 81 -25.31 -2.11 -2.43
N THR A 82 -25.13 -2.16 -3.76
CA THR A 82 -25.34 -3.35 -4.57
C THR A 82 -24.04 -3.67 -5.30
N MET A 83 -23.76 -4.95 -5.50
CA MET A 83 -22.65 -5.42 -6.30
C MET A 83 -23.18 -5.89 -7.68
N GLY A 84 -22.74 -5.20 -8.74
CA GLY A 84 -23.07 -5.57 -10.11
C GLY A 84 -22.21 -6.71 -10.65
N ALA A 85 -22.65 -7.29 -11.79
CA ALA A 85 -21.95 -8.41 -12.44
C ALA A 85 -20.52 -8.07 -12.91
N ASN A 86 -20.22 -6.79 -13.14
CA ASN A 86 -18.91 -6.30 -13.60
C ASN A 86 -17.97 -5.91 -12.46
N HIS A 87 -18.19 -6.41 -11.26
CA HIS A 87 -17.39 -6.07 -10.06
C HIS A 87 -17.44 -4.57 -9.72
N VAL A 88 -18.59 -3.93 -9.96
CA VAL A 88 -18.85 -2.55 -9.59
C VAL A 88 -19.79 -2.54 -8.39
N ILE A 89 -19.36 -1.93 -7.30
CA ILE A 89 -20.22 -1.62 -6.14
C ILE A 89 -20.88 -0.27 -6.41
N THR A 90 -22.20 -0.24 -6.35
CA THR A 90 -22.99 0.98 -6.52
C THR A 90 -23.71 1.32 -5.24
N MET A 91 -23.49 2.51 -4.71
CA MET A 91 -24.17 3.11 -3.57
C MET A 91 -25.22 4.08 -4.15
N ALA A 92 -26.46 3.62 -4.19
CA ALA A 92 -27.58 4.45 -4.69
C ALA A 92 -27.82 5.65 -3.77
N ASP A 93 -28.50 6.66 -4.30
CA ASP A 93 -28.80 7.86 -3.52
C ASP A 93 -29.56 7.53 -2.23
N GLN A 94 -29.03 7.98 -1.11
CA GLN A 94 -29.55 7.73 0.21
C GLN A 94 -29.22 8.87 1.16
N THR A 95 -30.09 9.09 2.14
CA THR A 95 -29.86 10.03 3.25
C THR A 95 -28.98 9.37 4.32
N PHE A 96 -28.34 10.19 5.16
CA PHE A 96 -27.55 9.70 6.28
C PHE A 96 -27.56 10.67 7.46
N ALA A 97 -27.22 10.16 8.63
CA ALA A 97 -26.94 10.95 9.82
C ALA A 97 -25.62 10.51 10.45
N SER A 98 -24.87 11.46 10.97
CA SER A 98 -23.65 11.23 11.72
C SER A 98 -23.49 12.30 12.79
N GLN A 99 -22.53 12.10 13.69
CA GLN A 99 -22.19 13.07 14.75
C GLN A 99 -20.69 13.16 14.89
N VAL A 100 -20.22 14.33 15.28
CA VAL A 100 -18.82 14.59 15.65
C VAL A 100 -18.78 15.42 16.92
N THR A 101 -17.74 15.21 17.74
CA THR A 101 -17.51 16.01 18.93
C THR A 101 -16.44 17.06 18.64
N VAL A 102 -16.76 18.33 18.89
CA VAL A 102 -15.83 19.45 18.71
C VAL A 102 -15.81 20.26 20.00
N ASN A 103 -14.64 20.36 20.62
CA ASN A 103 -14.45 21.07 21.92
C ASN A 103 -15.43 20.59 23.03
N GLY A 104 -15.75 19.29 23.05
CA GLY A 104 -16.69 18.71 24.02
C GLY A 104 -18.17 18.85 23.67
N GLU A 105 -18.50 19.51 22.57
CA GLU A 105 -19.88 19.65 22.08
C GLU A 105 -20.16 18.69 20.93
N GLU A 106 -21.32 18.02 20.95
CA GLU A 106 -21.76 17.21 19.82
C GLU A 106 -22.35 18.10 18.73
N LYS A 107 -21.89 17.87 17.49
CA LYS A 107 -22.40 18.51 16.27
C LYS A 107 -22.98 17.45 15.36
N ASN A 108 -24.25 17.62 14.99
CA ASN A 108 -24.93 16.72 14.08
C ASN A 108 -24.46 16.96 12.62
N ILE A 109 -24.40 15.89 11.86
CA ILE A 109 -24.22 15.92 10.42
C ILE A 109 -25.46 15.27 9.80
N THR A 110 -26.25 16.06 9.05
CA THR A 110 -27.47 15.60 8.41
C THR A 110 -27.26 15.56 6.90
N GLY A 111 -27.12 14.34 6.36
CA GLY A 111 -26.96 14.11 4.94
C GLY A 111 -28.27 14.02 4.19
N THR A 112 -28.42 14.83 3.16
CA THR A 112 -29.60 14.83 2.28
C THR A 112 -29.43 13.93 1.07
N SER A 113 -28.19 13.66 0.67
CA SER A 113 -27.85 12.77 -0.45
C SER A 113 -26.45 12.19 -0.24
N PHE A 114 -26.31 10.91 -0.51
CA PHE A 114 -25.02 10.22 -0.61
C PHE A 114 -25.08 9.23 -1.76
N THR A 115 -24.15 9.34 -2.68
CA THR A 115 -23.99 8.41 -3.81
C THR A 115 -22.55 7.99 -3.94
N GLY A 116 -22.31 6.81 -4.51
CA GLY A 116 -20.95 6.37 -4.77
C GLY A 116 -20.86 5.18 -5.72
N THR A 117 -19.68 5.01 -6.27
CA THR A 117 -19.34 3.85 -7.12
C THR A 117 -17.90 3.43 -6.84
N TYR A 118 -17.70 2.16 -6.51
CA TYR A 118 -16.39 1.55 -6.46
C TYR A 118 -16.25 0.55 -7.59
N ASN A 119 -15.36 0.85 -8.55
CA ASN A 119 -15.01 -0.03 -9.66
C ASN A 119 -13.75 -0.83 -9.30
N MET A 120 -13.90 -2.14 -9.11
CA MET A 120 -12.77 -3.01 -8.74
C MET A 120 -11.83 -3.31 -9.91
N ALA A 121 -12.24 -3.04 -11.15
CA ALA A 121 -11.39 -3.31 -12.32
C ALA A 121 -10.22 -2.33 -12.41
N ASP A 122 -10.46 -1.06 -12.09
CA ASP A 122 -9.45 0.01 -12.08
C ASP A 122 -9.13 0.51 -10.67
N ASN A 123 -9.77 -0.08 -9.63
CA ASN A 123 -9.64 0.30 -8.23
C ASN A 123 -10.04 1.76 -7.93
N SER A 124 -10.95 2.34 -8.71
CA SER A 124 -11.42 3.70 -8.52
C SER A 124 -12.67 3.78 -7.67
N LEU A 125 -12.74 4.78 -6.79
CA LEU A 125 -13.90 5.15 -6.00
C LEU A 125 -14.32 6.57 -6.37
N THR A 126 -15.60 6.77 -6.73
CA THR A 126 -16.21 8.09 -6.81
C THR A 126 -17.28 8.20 -5.73
N LEU A 127 -17.29 9.29 -4.97
CA LEU A 127 -18.31 9.56 -3.97
C LEU A 127 -18.79 11.01 -4.11
N LYS A 128 -20.07 11.20 -3.79
CA LYS A 128 -20.66 12.52 -3.58
C LYS A 128 -21.52 12.48 -2.33
N ALA A 129 -21.30 13.41 -1.42
CA ALA A 129 -22.08 13.58 -0.21
C ALA A 129 -22.58 15.02 -0.12
N VAL A 130 -23.89 15.19 0.13
CA VAL A 130 -24.53 16.49 0.37
C VAL A 130 -25.06 16.48 1.79
N PHE A 131 -24.60 17.43 2.62
CA PHE A 131 -24.93 17.42 4.04
C PHE A 131 -24.88 18.81 4.69
N MET A 132 -25.56 18.95 5.81
CA MET A 132 -25.49 20.10 6.73
C MET A 132 -24.68 19.73 7.96
N TYR A 133 -23.91 20.67 8.49
CA TYR A 133 -23.09 20.51 9.68
C TYR A 133 -23.60 21.40 10.82
N GLY A 134 -23.99 20.80 11.94
CA GLY A 134 -24.54 21.51 13.08
C GLY A 134 -25.80 22.32 12.75
N ALA A 135 -25.82 23.59 13.13
CA ALA A 135 -26.91 24.51 12.84
C ALA A 135 -26.73 25.34 11.56
N MET A 136 -25.85 24.91 10.64
CA MET A 136 -25.63 25.63 9.39
C MET A 136 -26.91 25.64 8.54
N PRO A 137 -27.32 26.82 8.01
CA PRO A 137 -28.56 26.93 7.25
C PRO A 137 -28.44 26.51 5.78
N PHE A 138 -27.29 26.01 5.36
CA PHE A 138 -27.01 25.58 3.98
C PHE A 138 -26.35 24.21 3.98
N ALA A 139 -26.57 23.47 2.93
CA ALA A 139 -25.86 22.22 2.67
C ALA A 139 -24.53 22.47 1.97
N MET A 140 -23.57 21.61 2.26
CA MET A 140 -22.30 21.52 1.54
C MET A 140 -22.29 20.26 0.71
N THR A 141 -21.46 20.27 -0.34
CA THR A 141 -21.20 19.09 -1.14
C THR A 141 -19.75 18.68 -0.98
N TYR A 142 -19.49 17.41 -0.83
CA TYR A 142 -18.17 16.82 -0.89
C TYR A 142 -18.12 15.79 -2.01
N ASP A 143 -17.19 15.98 -2.94
CA ASP A 143 -16.96 15.09 -4.08
C ASP A 143 -15.52 14.59 -4.04
N ILE A 144 -15.29 13.30 -4.30
CA ILE A 144 -13.97 12.72 -4.45
C ILE A 144 -13.94 11.70 -5.59
N ARG A 145 -12.83 11.68 -6.31
CA ARG A 145 -12.41 10.53 -7.13
C ARG A 145 -11.08 10.03 -6.58
N GLY A 146 -11.12 8.89 -5.92
CA GLY A 146 -9.96 8.28 -5.30
C GLY A 146 -9.64 6.92 -5.91
N TYR A 147 -8.42 6.43 -5.66
CA TYR A 147 -7.96 5.11 -6.06
C TYR A 147 -7.45 4.34 -4.85
N TYR A 148 -7.67 3.04 -4.85
CA TYR A 148 -7.31 2.18 -3.73
C TYR A 148 -5.81 2.22 -3.45
N VAL A 149 -5.47 2.49 -2.19
CA VAL A 149 -4.10 2.43 -1.67
C VAL A 149 -3.88 1.07 -1.04
N LYS A 150 -3.16 0.23 -1.75
CA LYS A 150 -2.83 -1.13 -1.31
C LYS A 150 -1.62 -1.11 -0.39
N SER A 151 -1.78 -1.69 0.80
CA SER A 151 -0.66 -2.01 1.68
C SER A 151 -0.07 -3.37 1.31
N VAL A 152 1.24 -3.42 1.10
CA VAL A 152 1.96 -4.67 0.81
C VAL A 152 3.09 -4.84 1.82
N THR A 153 3.06 -5.94 2.57
CA THR A 153 3.99 -6.21 3.66
C THR A 153 4.83 -7.43 3.35
N ASN A 154 6.14 -7.31 3.50
CA ASN A 154 7.09 -8.42 3.45
C ASN A 154 8.41 -8.02 4.12
N ALA A 155 9.33 -8.97 4.25
CA ALA A 155 10.71 -8.66 4.53
C ALA A 155 11.35 -7.92 3.33
N ILE A 156 12.21 -6.96 3.62
CA ILE A 156 13.05 -6.32 2.61
C ILE A 156 14.53 -6.58 2.90
N THR A 157 15.32 -6.67 1.83
CA THR A 157 16.77 -6.61 1.90
C THR A 157 17.21 -5.18 1.58
N VAL A 158 18.12 -4.65 2.39
CA VAL A 158 18.78 -3.36 2.16
C VAL A 158 20.26 -3.62 1.95
N THR A 159 20.77 -3.32 0.75
CA THR A 159 22.18 -3.49 0.41
C THR A 159 22.85 -2.13 0.34
N VAL A 160 23.94 -1.95 1.07
CA VAL A 160 24.73 -0.72 1.11
C VAL A 160 26.07 -0.96 0.41
N GLY A 161 26.39 -0.16 -0.61
CA GLY A 161 27.62 -0.23 -1.37
C GLY A 161 27.86 -1.56 -2.10
N GLY A 162 26.80 -2.34 -2.32
CA GLY A 162 26.88 -3.66 -2.95
C GLY A 162 27.51 -4.77 -2.08
N ALA A 163 27.91 -4.46 -0.83
CA ALA A 163 28.68 -5.37 0.03
C ALA A 163 27.95 -5.70 1.35
N PHE A 164 27.28 -4.73 1.95
CA PHE A 164 26.65 -4.90 3.27
C PHE A 164 25.16 -5.11 3.10
N ASN A 165 24.64 -6.20 3.65
CA ASN A 165 23.22 -6.57 3.57
C ASN A 165 22.56 -6.52 4.95
N TYR A 166 21.41 -5.88 5.01
CA TYR A 166 20.54 -5.78 6.18
C TYR A 166 19.15 -6.29 5.81
N THR A 167 18.46 -6.87 6.77
CA THR A 167 17.08 -7.36 6.57
C THR A 167 16.14 -6.68 7.55
N ASN A 168 15.06 -6.12 7.03
CA ASN A 168 13.94 -5.61 7.83
C ASN A 168 12.75 -6.55 7.63
N PRO A 169 12.26 -7.24 8.67
CA PRO A 169 11.38 -8.39 8.49
C PRO A 169 9.94 -8.05 8.12
N ASN A 170 9.38 -6.96 8.55
CA ASN A 170 7.96 -6.64 8.38
C ASN A 170 7.77 -5.20 7.90
N VAL A 171 8.19 -4.94 6.68
CA VAL A 171 8.12 -3.61 6.07
C VAL A 171 6.87 -3.50 5.21
N THR A 172 6.10 -2.42 5.39
CA THR A 172 4.86 -2.18 4.65
C THR A 172 5.00 -0.99 3.72
N TYR A 173 4.96 -1.26 2.42
CA TYR A 173 4.81 -0.24 1.39
C TYR A 173 3.33 0.07 1.19
N LYS A 174 2.99 1.35 0.92
CA LYS A 174 1.67 1.73 0.40
C LYS A 174 1.81 2.05 -1.08
N VAL A 175 1.02 1.39 -1.89
CA VAL A 175 1.09 1.50 -3.35
C VAL A 175 -0.29 1.87 -3.88
N ARG A 176 -0.36 2.93 -4.68
CA ARG A 176 -1.57 3.38 -5.36
C ARG A 176 -1.37 3.33 -6.87
N LYS A 177 -2.17 2.54 -7.56
CA LYS A 177 -2.22 2.48 -9.02
C LYS A 177 -3.44 3.25 -9.50
N TYR A 178 -3.27 4.20 -10.41
CA TYR A 178 -4.33 5.12 -10.84
C TYR A 178 -4.18 5.53 -12.29
N MET A 179 -5.24 6.14 -12.84
CA MET A 179 -5.25 6.73 -14.17
C MET A 179 -5.20 8.25 -14.06
N GLU A 180 -4.31 8.87 -14.81
CA GLU A 180 -4.23 10.32 -14.96
C GLU A 180 -4.01 10.63 -16.44
N GLU A 181 -4.91 11.41 -17.05
CA GLU A 181 -4.86 11.77 -18.47
C GLU A 181 -4.66 10.53 -19.39
N ASP A 182 -5.44 9.48 -19.15
CA ASP A 182 -5.38 8.18 -19.85
C ASP A 182 -4.05 7.42 -19.71
N VAL A 183 -3.13 7.90 -18.87
CA VAL A 183 -1.87 7.21 -18.54
C VAL A 183 -2.01 6.50 -17.20
N GLN A 184 -1.70 5.21 -17.17
CA GLN A 184 -1.62 4.48 -15.91
C GLN A 184 -0.35 4.84 -15.16
N LYS A 185 -0.51 5.27 -13.91
CA LYS A 185 0.58 5.69 -13.02
C LYS A 185 0.54 4.91 -11.70
N VAL A 186 1.67 4.92 -11.01
CA VAL A 186 1.82 4.33 -9.68
C VAL A 186 2.47 5.35 -8.74
N ASP A 187 1.90 5.49 -7.53
CA ASP A 187 2.57 6.15 -6.40
C ASP A 187 3.01 5.10 -5.40
N VAL A 188 4.15 5.34 -4.76
CA VAL A 188 4.70 4.46 -3.73
C VAL A 188 5.12 5.27 -2.52
N GLU A 189 4.54 4.99 -1.36
CA GLU A 189 5.05 5.45 -0.07
C GLU A 189 6.11 4.44 0.40
N ILE A 190 7.35 4.91 0.44
CA ILE A 190 8.50 4.17 0.95
C ILE A 190 8.41 4.18 2.47
N PRO A 191 8.42 3.02 3.13
CA PRO A 191 8.31 2.95 4.59
C PRO A 191 9.62 3.33 5.28
N THR A 192 9.51 3.60 6.57
CA THR A 192 10.70 3.68 7.45
C THR A 192 11.33 2.31 7.58
N TYR A 193 12.65 2.24 7.53
CA TYR A 193 13.43 1.03 7.80
C TYR A 193 14.74 1.35 8.51
N THR A 194 15.35 0.32 9.15
CA THR A 194 16.55 0.46 9.96
C THR A 194 17.71 -0.37 9.40
N LEU A 195 18.92 0.11 9.65
CA LEU A 195 20.17 -0.62 9.43
C LEU A 195 20.88 -0.69 10.76
N ASP A 196 20.83 -1.83 11.41
CA ASP A 196 21.39 -2.00 12.75
C ASP A 196 22.86 -2.39 12.70
N ASN A 197 23.62 -1.95 13.71
CA ASN A 197 25.04 -2.30 13.90
C ASN A 197 25.95 -1.89 12.73
N THR A 198 25.66 -0.76 12.08
CA THR A 198 26.58 -0.20 11.07
C THR A 198 27.80 0.44 11.75
N VAL A 199 28.80 0.79 10.95
CA VAL A 199 29.97 1.55 11.46
C VAL A 199 29.59 2.92 12.05
N MET A 200 28.44 3.47 11.64
CA MET A 200 27.85 4.71 12.15
C MET A 200 26.87 4.48 13.31
N GLY A 201 26.68 3.24 13.75
CA GLY A 201 25.66 2.83 14.72
C GLY A 201 24.37 2.36 14.03
N ASN A 202 23.23 2.53 14.71
CA ASN A 202 21.93 2.18 14.18
C ASN A 202 21.38 3.35 13.35
N LEU A 203 21.05 3.08 12.10
CA LEU A 203 20.53 4.08 11.17
C LEU A 203 19.03 3.87 10.98
N THR A 204 18.26 4.97 10.96
CA THR A 204 16.85 4.94 10.59
C THR A 204 16.64 5.86 9.41
N LEU A 205 16.03 5.33 8.36
CA LEU A 205 15.63 6.08 7.17
C LEU A 205 14.11 6.25 7.21
N GLY A 206 13.65 7.49 7.26
CA GLY A 206 12.24 7.84 7.37
C GLY A 206 11.48 7.65 6.05
N THR A 207 10.18 7.77 6.15
CA THR A 207 9.26 7.59 5.02
C THR A 207 9.32 8.77 4.05
N TYR A 208 9.09 8.49 2.77
CA TYR A 208 8.86 9.48 1.71
C TYR A 208 7.99 8.89 0.60
N THR A 209 7.42 9.73 -0.26
CA THR A 209 6.52 9.27 -1.31
C THR A 209 7.06 9.61 -2.68
N LEU A 210 7.13 8.60 -3.54
CA LEU A 210 7.44 8.71 -4.96
C LEU A 210 6.14 8.64 -5.76
N LYS A 211 5.87 9.68 -6.55
CA LYS A 211 4.60 9.83 -7.27
C LYS A 211 4.79 9.71 -8.78
N GLY A 212 3.74 9.24 -9.46
CA GLY A 212 3.65 9.30 -10.91
C GLY A 212 4.65 8.41 -11.65
N LEU A 213 5.01 7.25 -11.10
CA LEU A 213 5.77 6.24 -11.84
C LEU A 213 5.00 5.84 -13.08
N THR A 214 5.65 5.81 -14.24
CA THR A 214 5.07 5.38 -15.52
C THR A 214 5.61 4.01 -15.93
N TYR A 215 4.85 3.30 -16.76
CA TYR A 215 5.29 1.98 -17.23
C TYR A 215 6.44 2.11 -18.23
N ASP A 216 7.53 1.43 -17.94
CA ASP A 216 8.72 1.33 -18.78
C ASP A 216 8.79 -0.09 -19.38
N GLN A 217 8.72 -0.18 -20.71
CA GLN A 217 8.69 -1.45 -21.45
C GLN A 217 10.01 -2.23 -21.31
N GLU A 218 11.14 -1.52 -21.31
CA GLU A 218 12.46 -2.16 -21.24
C GLU A 218 12.71 -2.75 -19.84
N LYS A 219 12.24 -2.04 -18.79
CA LYS A 219 12.36 -2.49 -17.40
C LYS A 219 11.25 -3.47 -16.99
N GLY A 220 10.17 -3.53 -17.78
CA GLY A 220 9.03 -4.40 -17.52
C GLY A 220 8.28 -4.05 -16.24
N GLY A 221 8.12 -2.75 -15.93
CA GLY A 221 7.45 -2.30 -14.72
C GLY A 221 7.28 -0.78 -14.67
N PHE A 222 6.63 -0.31 -13.59
CA PHE A 222 6.48 1.12 -13.34
C PHE A 222 7.78 1.68 -12.78
N TYR A 223 8.35 2.63 -13.50
CA TYR A 223 9.67 3.18 -13.21
C TYR A 223 9.64 4.69 -13.06
N ARG A 224 10.52 5.22 -12.22
CA ARG A 224 10.83 6.64 -12.11
C ARG A 224 12.28 6.85 -11.70
N ASP A 225 12.99 7.74 -12.41
CA ASP A 225 14.19 8.42 -11.94
C ASP A 225 13.74 9.69 -11.20
N TYR A 226 14.09 9.82 -9.93
CA TYR A 226 13.67 10.94 -9.07
C TYR A 226 14.83 11.78 -8.54
N LYS A 227 16.00 11.66 -9.13
CA LYS A 227 17.23 12.36 -8.69
C LYS A 227 17.09 13.89 -8.68
N ASN A 228 16.21 14.46 -9.51
CA ASN A 228 15.99 15.90 -9.63
C ASN A 228 14.66 16.38 -9.00
N ASP A 229 13.97 15.55 -8.26
CA ASP A 229 12.65 15.88 -7.69
C ASP A 229 12.73 16.79 -6.46
N GLY A 230 13.94 17.03 -5.92
CA GLY A 230 14.12 17.83 -4.69
C GLY A 230 13.55 17.19 -3.44
N LEU A 231 13.32 15.86 -3.47
CA LEU A 231 12.78 15.10 -2.34
C LEU A 231 13.80 15.02 -1.20
N THR A 232 13.28 15.06 0.03
CA THR A 232 14.03 14.78 1.25
C THR A 232 13.39 13.63 2.01
N PHE A 233 14.14 13.10 2.97
CA PHE A 233 13.66 12.11 3.92
C PHE A 233 14.35 12.35 5.27
N HIS A 234 13.65 12.01 6.33
CA HIS A 234 14.21 12.10 7.67
C HIS A 234 15.21 10.96 7.88
N PHE A 235 16.38 11.30 8.41
CA PHE A 235 17.43 10.32 8.69
C PHE A 235 17.98 10.52 10.09
N THR A 236 18.14 9.42 10.82
CA THR A 236 18.81 9.42 12.12
C THR A 236 19.93 8.38 12.16
N ALA A 237 21.00 8.70 12.89
CA ALA A 237 22.05 7.75 13.27
C ALA A 237 22.22 7.80 14.78
N GLU A 238 22.24 6.65 15.43
CA GLU A 238 22.41 6.51 16.87
C GLU A 238 23.54 5.53 17.16
N LYS A 239 24.56 5.98 17.91
CA LYS A 239 25.70 5.17 18.34
C LYS A 239 25.91 5.32 19.83
N ASP A 240 26.08 4.19 20.53
CA ASP A 240 26.29 4.14 21.98
C ASP A 240 25.23 4.91 22.79
N GLY A 241 23.95 4.81 22.37
CA GLY A 241 22.80 5.49 22.98
C GLY A 241 22.76 7.00 22.75
N LYS A 242 23.57 7.54 21.83
CA LYS A 242 23.58 8.96 21.47
C LYS A 242 23.24 9.15 20.01
N LYS A 243 22.27 10.02 19.73
CA LYS A 243 22.00 10.48 18.36
C LYS A 243 23.19 11.30 17.86
N THR A 244 23.82 10.82 16.79
CA THR A 244 24.94 11.49 16.11
C THR A 244 24.47 12.28 14.89
N MET A 245 23.33 11.88 14.31
CA MET A 245 22.64 12.57 13.22
C MET A 245 21.14 12.51 13.45
N ASP A 246 20.43 13.61 13.16
CA ASP A 246 18.96 13.70 13.25
C ASP A 246 18.50 14.89 12.40
N GLY A 247 17.87 14.63 11.25
CA GLY A 247 17.43 15.71 10.35
C GLY A 247 16.93 15.26 8.99
N GLU A 248 16.57 16.25 8.18
CA GLU A 248 16.14 16.05 6.79
C GLU A 248 17.35 16.05 5.85
N TYR A 249 17.39 15.05 4.99
CA TYR A 249 18.48 14.86 4.03
C TYR A 249 17.95 14.71 2.62
N ALA A 250 18.64 15.35 1.66
CA ALA A 250 18.33 15.24 0.25
C ALA A 250 19.02 14.04 -0.40
N PHE A 251 18.43 13.55 -1.47
CA PHE A 251 19.09 12.58 -2.37
C PHE A 251 20.19 13.26 -3.18
N ASN A 252 21.23 12.50 -3.54
CA ASN A 252 22.34 13.02 -4.35
C ASN A 252 21.93 13.13 -5.82
N ALA A 253 21.68 14.34 -6.31
CA ALA A 253 21.25 14.59 -7.69
C ALA A 253 22.26 14.16 -8.78
N ALA A 254 23.54 13.98 -8.42
CA ALA A 254 24.57 13.50 -9.36
C ALA A 254 24.65 11.97 -9.44
N LYS A 255 23.81 11.25 -8.71
CA LYS A 255 23.81 9.79 -8.62
C LYS A 255 22.47 9.20 -9.02
N ASP A 256 22.45 7.88 -9.18
CA ASP A 256 21.22 7.17 -9.51
C ASP A 256 20.27 7.15 -8.31
N ASN A 257 19.08 7.72 -8.51
CA ASN A 257 17.98 7.66 -7.56
C ASN A 257 16.74 7.26 -8.34
N ASN A 258 16.40 5.98 -8.30
CA ASN A 258 15.31 5.45 -9.10
C ASN A 258 14.56 4.33 -8.39
N ILE A 259 13.32 4.13 -8.80
CA ILE A 259 12.46 3.06 -8.30
C ILE A 259 11.85 2.29 -9.47
N LEU A 260 11.73 0.98 -9.30
CA LEU A 260 11.03 0.07 -10.18
C LEU A 260 10.02 -0.75 -9.39
N VAL A 261 8.75 -0.74 -9.83
CA VAL A 261 7.66 -1.54 -9.26
C VAL A 261 7.14 -2.51 -10.31
N LYS A 262 7.24 -3.80 -10.04
CA LYS A 262 6.69 -4.85 -10.91
C LYS A 262 5.41 -5.42 -10.34
N TYR A 263 4.49 -5.75 -11.22
CA TYR A 263 3.21 -6.36 -10.91
C TYR A 263 3.07 -7.73 -11.58
N ASN A 264 2.44 -8.64 -10.86
CA ASN A 264 1.89 -9.87 -11.43
C ASN A 264 0.35 -9.78 -11.32
N GLY A 265 -0.31 -9.50 -12.44
CA GLY A 265 -1.72 -9.09 -12.46
C GLY A 265 -1.95 -7.81 -11.64
N ASN A 266 -2.82 -7.89 -10.63
CA ASN A 266 -3.11 -6.77 -9.70
C ASN A 266 -2.27 -6.79 -8.42
N ASN A 267 -1.31 -7.71 -8.31
CA ASN A 267 -0.47 -7.81 -7.13
C ASN A 267 0.91 -7.21 -7.39
N VAL A 268 1.39 -6.41 -6.44
CA VAL A 268 2.79 -5.99 -6.42
C VAL A 268 3.65 -7.23 -6.18
N GLU A 269 4.57 -7.49 -7.08
CA GLU A 269 5.48 -8.63 -7.04
C GLU A 269 6.85 -8.20 -6.48
N ASN A 270 7.36 -7.07 -6.98
CA ASN A 270 8.69 -6.61 -6.63
C ASN A 270 8.73 -5.07 -6.58
N ILE A 271 9.47 -4.52 -5.61
CA ILE A 271 9.83 -3.10 -5.54
C ILE A 271 11.33 -3.03 -5.31
N VAL A 272 12.03 -2.43 -6.26
CA VAL A 272 13.47 -2.14 -6.14
C VAL A 272 13.65 -0.63 -6.13
N ASN A 273 14.26 -0.12 -5.07
CA ASN A 273 14.56 1.30 -4.95
C ASN A 273 16.06 1.49 -4.74
N THR A 274 16.70 2.20 -5.66
CA THR A 274 18.12 2.52 -5.63
C THR A 274 18.28 4.00 -5.36
N PHE A 275 19.09 4.37 -4.38
CA PHE A 275 19.34 5.77 -4.06
C PHE A 275 20.68 5.99 -3.38
N GLN A 276 21.13 7.24 -3.38
CA GLN A 276 22.30 7.70 -2.65
C GLN A 276 21.96 8.96 -1.87
N MET A 277 22.30 8.94 -0.57
CA MET A 277 22.02 10.06 0.34
C MET A 277 23.14 11.10 0.24
N GLY A 278 22.80 12.34 -0.10
CA GLY A 278 23.71 13.50 -0.04
C GLY A 278 25.14 13.18 -0.50
N ALA A 279 26.11 13.47 0.37
CA ALA A 279 27.53 13.21 0.11
C ALA A 279 28.02 11.81 0.53
N MET A 280 27.12 10.90 0.96
CA MET A 280 27.53 9.54 1.33
C MET A 280 28.13 8.82 0.13
N PRO A 281 29.25 8.07 0.32
CA PRO A 281 29.96 7.46 -0.79
C PRO A 281 29.28 6.21 -1.37
N PHE A 282 28.25 5.68 -0.68
CA PHE A 282 27.63 4.40 -1.00
C PHE A 282 26.20 4.56 -1.50
N ALA A 283 25.88 3.86 -2.58
CA ALA A 283 24.49 3.66 -2.99
C ALA A 283 23.79 2.66 -2.04
N ILE A 284 22.51 2.89 -1.82
CA ILE A 284 21.62 2.00 -1.06
C ILE A 284 20.62 1.42 -2.05
N VAL A 285 20.44 0.10 -2.01
CA VAL A 285 19.43 -0.61 -2.78
C VAL A 285 18.51 -1.33 -1.81
N THR A 286 17.22 -1.00 -1.85
CA THR A 286 16.19 -1.76 -1.12
C THR A 286 15.46 -2.66 -2.09
N MET A 287 15.23 -3.90 -1.69
CA MET A 287 14.50 -4.88 -2.47
C MET A 287 13.38 -5.51 -1.64
N PHE A 288 12.16 -5.25 -2.08
CA PHE A 288 10.96 -5.96 -1.67
C PHE A 288 10.64 -7.00 -2.74
N ASP A 289 10.58 -8.27 -2.36
CA ASP A 289 10.25 -9.36 -3.28
C ASP A 289 9.25 -10.31 -2.62
N LYS A 290 8.04 -10.34 -3.15
CA LYS A 290 6.98 -11.18 -2.62
C LYS A 290 7.21 -12.68 -2.87
N GLN A 291 8.07 -13.04 -3.83
CA GLN A 291 8.43 -14.43 -4.09
C GLN A 291 9.42 -14.99 -3.05
N ASN A 292 10.08 -14.13 -2.27
CA ASN A 292 10.96 -14.54 -1.18
C ASN A 292 10.18 -14.89 0.10
N THR A 293 9.10 -15.66 -0.02
CA THR A 293 8.46 -16.26 1.14
C THR A 293 9.33 -17.40 1.68
N GLY A 294 10.38 -17.05 2.41
CA GLY A 294 10.93 -17.89 3.47
C GLY A 294 11.77 -19.10 3.07
N ILE A 295 12.12 -19.30 1.79
CA ILE A 295 13.23 -20.17 1.41
C ILE A 295 14.23 -19.27 0.68
N ALA A 296 15.23 -18.76 1.41
CA ALA A 296 16.43 -18.27 0.76
C ALA A 296 16.85 -19.37 -0.22
N THR A 297 16.91 -19.03 -1.51
CA THR A 297 17.52 -19.93 -2.49
C THR A 297 18.89 -20.22 -1.92
N VAL A 298 19.11 -21.41 -1.41
CA VAL A 298 20.43 -21.87 -1.03
C VAL A 298 21.21 -21.69 -2.32
N LYS A 299 22.08 -20.65 -2.35
CA LYS A 299 23.07 -20.54 -3.41
C LYS A 299 23.73 -21.89 -3.39
N ASN A 300 23.54 -22.67 -4.46
CA ASN A 300 24.27 -23.87 -4.67
C ASN A 300 25.74 -23.44 -4.72
N ASP A 301 26.39 -23.40 -3.58
CA ASP A 301 27.82 -23.47 -3.53
C ASP A 301 28.13 -24.78 -4.23
N LYS A 302 28.72 -24.66 -5.44
CA LYS A 302 29.11 -25.79 -6.30
C LYS A 302 30.11 -26.73 -5.59
N ASN A 303 30.27 -26.61 -4.29
CA ASN A 303 31.19 -27.36 -3.44
C ASN A 303 30.47 -28.27 -2.41
N THR A 304 29.17 -28.54 -2.57
CA THR A 304 28.53 -29.64 -1.81
C THR A 304 28.72 -30.98 -2.51
N ASN A 305 29.98 -31.29 -2.85
CA ASN A 305 30.31 -32.61 -3.33
C ASN A 305 29.94 -33.65 -2.26
N GLY A 306 28.84 -34.36 -2.51
CA GLY A 306 28.54 -35.63 -1.87
C GLY A 306 27.87 -35.60 -0.49
N LYS A 307 27.49 -34.45 0.08
CA LYS A 307 26.77 -34.45 1.36
C LYS A 307 25.32 -34.92 1.17
N ILE A 308 24.95 -35.90 1.96
CA ILE A 308 23.61 -36.52 1.98
C ILE A 308 22.88 -35.98 3.22
N TYR A 309 21.68 -35.44 3.05
CA TYR A 309 20.87 -34.93 4.15
C TYR A 309 19.60 -35.77 4.32
N ASN A 310 19.18 -36.03 5.55
CA ASN A 310 17.86 -36.55 5.84
C ASN A 310 16.77 -35.46 5.70
N LEU A 311 15.49 -35.82 5.86
CA LEU A 311 14.38 -34.85 5.79
C LEU A 311 14.40 -33.78 6.88
N ASN A 312 15.15 -33.99 7.95
CA ASN A 312 15.33 -33.02 9.05
C ASN A 312 16.51 -32.06 8.80
N GLY A 313 17.17 -32.15 7.62
CA GLY A 313 18.32 -31.32 7.26
C GLY A 313 19.64 -31.72 7.90
N GLN A 314 19.72 -32.87 8.56
CA GLN A 314 20.96 -33.38 9.17
C GLN A 314 21.80 -34.13 8.11
N VAL A 315 23.11 -33.95 8.12
CA VAL A 315 24.03 -34.70 7.28
C VAL A 315 24.05 -36.15 7.76
N VAL A 316 23.85 -37.07 6.84
CA VAL A 316 23.86 -38.52 7.10
C VAL A 316 24.90 -39.22 6.22
N ASP A 317 25.34 -40.37 6.63
CA ASP A 317 26.32 -41.17 5.89
C ASP A 317 25.71 -41.98 4.75
N GLU A 318 26.56 -42.69 4.03
CA GLU A 318 26.12 -43.48 2.87
C GLU A 318 25.27 -44.68 3.25
N ASN A 319 25.30 -45.16 4.50
CA ASN A 319 24.56 -46.31 4.99
C ASN A 319 23.17 -45.95 5.53
N TYR A 320 22.83 -44.65 5.58
CA TYR A 320 21.52 -44.21 6.05
C TYR A 320 20.40 -44.74 5.15
N LYS A 321 19.42 -45.40 5.77
CA LYS A 321 18.23 -45.94 5.11
C LYS A 321 17.05 -45.00 5.29
N GLY A 322 16.36 -44.69 4.20
CA GLY A 322 15.22 -43.77 4.22
C GLY A 322 15.28 -42.75 3.11
N VAL A 323 14.49 -41.66 3.25
CA VAL A 323 14.45 -40.59 2.29
C VAL A 323 15.57 -39.61 2.56
N VAL A 324 16.41 -39.35 1.55
CA VAL A 324 17.53 -38.40 1.64
C VAL A 324 17.48 -37.37 0.52
N ILE A 325 18.14 -36.26 0.75
CA ILE A 325 18.34 -35.18 -0.24
C ILE A 325 19.81 -35.19 -0.62
N VAL A 326 20.10 -35.41 -1.90
CA VAL A 326 21.43 -35.39 -2.49
C VAL A 326 21.43 -34.45 -3.66
N ASN A 327 22.30 -33.44 -3.68
CA ASN A 327 22.39 -32.44 -4.74
C ASN A 327 21.01 -31.81 -5.09
N GLY A 328 20.21 -31.52 -4.06
CA GLY A 328 18.86 -30.95 -4.23
C GLY A 328 17.79 -31.93 -4.74
N LYS A 329 18.11 -33.21 -4.92
CA LYS A 329 17.15 -34.26 -5.36
C LYS A 329 16.80 -35.18 -4.21
N LYS A 330 15.50 -35.51 -4.11
CA LYS A 330 14.97 -36.46 -3.12
C LYS A 330 15.16 -37.88 -3.63
N ILE A 331 15.85 -38.72 -2.87
CA ILE A 331 16.18 -40.11 -3.21
C ILE A 331 15.76 -41.03 -2.03
N ILE A 332 15.27 -42.22 -2.34
CA ILE A 332 14.98 -43.26 -1.32
C ILE A 332 16.18 -44.22 -1.32
N LYS A 333 16.90 -44.26 -0.19
CA LYS A 333 17.93 -45.27 0.06
C LYS A 333 17.29 -46.45 0.79
N ARG A 334 17.45 -47.67 0.26
CA ARG A 334 16.93 -48.92 0.78
C ARG A 334 18.00 -49.72 1.55
#